data_914cf24a7a3bf2b1982a86856fac45b0
#
_entry.id   914cf24a7a3bf2b1982a86856fac45b0
#
_cell.length_a   1.000
_cell.length_b   1.000
_cell.length_c   1.000
_cell.angle_alpha   90.00
_cell.angle_beta   90.00
_cell.angle_gamma   90.00
#
_symmetry.space_group_name_H-M   'P 1'
#
loop_
_entity.id
_entity.type
_entity.pdbx_description
1 polymer ?
#
loop_
_entity_poly.entity_id
_entity_poly.type
_entity_poly.pdbx_seq_one_letter_code
_entity_poly.pdbx_strand_id
1 'polypeptide(L)'
;MYDISAAPIIRAVREGAGLSQRALAARAHTTQAVVARIEAGESSPSLGTLSRLVTAAGYEVQLSVVPRPAPDPVIEAYKRDVDTSLLIENLRKSPAQRMQTLVAMARLAAEMRRARRVAERTR
;
A
#
# COMPACT_ATOMS: atom_id res chain seq x y z
N MET A 1 -5.35 7.68 8.18
CA MET A 1 -6.46 6.85 7.64
C MET A 1 -6.16 6.61 6.18
N TYR A 2 -5.97 5.36 5.81
CA TYR A 2 -5.71 5.01 4.41
C TYR A 2 -7.06 4.92 3.70
N ASP A 3 -7.30 5.78 2.75
CA ASP A 3 -8.46 5.69 1.90
C ASP A 3 -8.19 4.64 0.82
N ILE A 4 -8.83 3.50 0.95
CA ILE A 4 -8.73 2.43 -0.03
C ILE A 4 -9.74 2.72 -1.12
N SER A 5 -9.27 3.29 -2.22
CA SER A 5 -10.12 3.50 -3.39
C SER A 5 -10.26 2.19 -4.20
N ALA A 6 -11.49 1.82 -4.51
CA ALA A 6 -11.77 0.67 -5.35
C ALA A 6 -11.43 0.91 -6.83
N ALA A 7 -11.39 2.16 -7.26
CA ALA A 7 -11.19 2.54 -8.66
C ALA A 7 -9.91 1.93 -9.29
N PRO A 8 -8.70 2.11 -8.71
CA PRO A 8 -7.49 1.54 -9.28
C PRO A 8 -7.48 0.02 -9.22
N ILE A 9 -8.10 -0.59 -8.21
CA ILE A 9 -8.16 -2.05 -8.07
C ILE A 9 -9.00 -2.65 -9.20
N ILE A 10 -10.20 -2.15 -9.41
CA ILE A 10 -11.11 -2.65 -10.46
C ILE A 10 -10.49 -2.44 -11.84
N ARG A 11 -9.90 -1.29 -12.10
CA ARG A 11 -9.21 -1.03 -13.37
C ARG A 11 -8.05 -1.98 -13.60
N ALA A 12 -7.21 -2.20 -12.61
CA ALA A 12 -6.05 -3.08 -12.71
C ALA A 12 -6.45 -4.54 -12.98
N VAL A 13 -7.43 -5.08 -12.27
CA VAL A 13 -7.88 -6.47 -12.50
C VAL A 13 -8.59 -6.61 -13.85
N ARG A 14 -9.34 -5.61 -14.27
CA ARG A 14 -10.01 -5.60 -15.58
C ARG A 14 -8.98 -5.59 -16.71
N GLU A 15 -8.03 -4.69 -16.68
CA GLU A 15 -6.97 -4.59 -17.69
C GLU A 15 -6.06 -5.81 -17.68
N GLY A 16 -5.72 -6.33 -16.49
CA GLY A 16 -4.96 -7.58 -16.37
C GLY A 16 -5.66 -8.80 -16.96
N ALA A 17 -6.99 -8.83 -16.94
CA ALA A 17 -7.79 -9.88 -17.58
C ALA A 17 -8.08 -9.61 -19.06
N GLY A 18 -7.67 -8.48 -19.60
CA GLY A 18 -7.94 -8.09 -20.99
C GLY A 18 -9.41 -7.80 -21.29
N LEU A 19 -10.19 -7.39 -20.27
CA LEU A 19 -11.62 -7.15 -20.39
C LEU A 19 -11.93 -5.66 -20.59
N SER A 20 -12.95 -5.38 -21.42
CA SER A 20 -13.57 -4.06 -21.45
C SER A 20 -14.49 -3.85 -20.22
N GLN A 21 -14.84 -2.62 -19.93
CA GLN A 21 -15.81 -2.32 -18.85
C GLN A 21 -17.13 -3.07 -19.08
N ARG A 22 -17.61 -3.12 -20.33
CA ARG A 22 -18.82 -3.85 -20.70
C ARG A 22 -18.68 -5.36 -20.48
N ALA A 23 -17.56 -5.94 -20.85
CA ALA A 23 -17.30 -7.38 -20.66
C ALA A 23 -17.25 -7.75 -19.19
N LEU A 24 -16.57 -6.96 -18.37
CA LEU A 24 -16.53 -7.16 -16.92
C LEU A 24 -17.92 -7.04 -16.31
N ALA A 25 -18.70 -6.03 -16.69
CA ALA A 25 -20.07 -5.84 -16.22
C ALA A 25 -20.94 -7.05 -16.55
N ALA A 26 -20.87 -7.56 -17.78
CA ALA A 26 -21.63 -8.74 -18.17
C ALA A 26 -21.27 -9.99 -17.34
N ARG A 27 -19.99 -10.22 -17.08
CA ARG A 27 -19.53 -11.35 -16.24
C ARG A 27 -19.95 -11.21 -14.78
N ALA A 28 -19.99 -9.99 -14.27
CA ALA A 28 -20.37 -9.70 -12.88
C ALA A 28 -21.90 -9.51 -12.70
N HIS A 29 -22.69 -9.71 -13.73
CA HIS A 29 -24.14 -9.47 -13.73
C HIS A 29 -24.52 -8.06 -13.29
N THR A 30 -23.83 -7.07 -13.81
CA THR A 30 -24.05 -5.66 -13.56
C THR A 30 -24.03 -4.87 -14.88
N THR A 31 -24.08 -3.55 -14.82
CA THR A 31 -24.06 -2.69 -16.00
C THR A 31 -22.71 -2.03 -16.20
N GLN A 32 -22.39 -1.68 -17.44
CA GLN A 32 -21.18 -0.91 -17.76
C GLN A 32 -21.16 0.42 -17.00
N ALA A 33 -22.30 1.08 -16.84
CA ALA A 33 -22.40 2.35 -16.13
C ALA A 33 -21.92 2.23 -14.67
N VAL A 34 -22.23 1.12 -14.00
CA VAL A 34 -21.77 0.84 -12.65
C VAL A 34 -20.24 0.69 -12.59
N VAL A 35 -19.68 -0.10 -13.51
CA VAL A 35 -18.21 -0.29 -13.59
C VAL A 35 -17.52 1.04 -13.90
N ALA A 36 -18.03 1.80 -14.85
CA ALA A 36 -17.49 3.12 -15.22
C ALA A 36 -17.48 4.10 -14.04
N ARG A 37 -18.54 4.16 -13.26
CA ARG A 37 -18.62 5.03 -12.07
C ARG A 37 -17.63 4.63 -10.99
N ILE A 38 -17.47 3.33 -10.75
CA ILE A 38 -16.48 2.83 -9.79
C ILE A 38 -15.07 3.19 -10.22
N GLU A 39 -14.72 2.96 -11.48
CA GLU A 39 -13.40 3.29 -12.03
C GLU A 39 -13.13 4.81 -12.08
N ALA A 40 -14.15 5.62 -12.23
CA ALA A 40 -14.04 7.08 -12.19
C ALA A 40 -13.93 7.62 -10.76
N GLY A 41 -14.09 6.78 -9.73
CA GLY A 41 -14.09 7.22 -8.34
C GLY A 41 -15.38 7.92 -7.89
N GLU A 42 -16.43 7.90 -8.71
CA GLU A 42 -17.73 8.52 -8.40
C GLU A 42 -18.57 7.68 -7.46
N SER A 43 -18.28 6.39 -7.34
CA SER A 43 -19.01 5.43 -6.53
C SER A 43 -18.06 4.56 -5.76
N SER A 44 -18.38 4.31 -4.50
CA SER A 44 -17.64 3.37 -3.64
C SER A 44 -18.44 2.08 -3.50
N PRO A 45 -18.00 0.96 -4.10
CA PRO A 45 -18.72 -0.29 -4.02
C PRO A 45 -18.62 -0.88 -2.61
N SER A 46 -19.65 -1.65 -2.23
CA SER A 46 -19.57 -2.50 -1.05
C SER A 46 -18.50 -3.58 -1.25
N LEU A 47 -18.03 -4.17 -0.16
CA LEU A 47 -17.06 -5.27 -0.22
C LEU A 47 -17.61 -6.46 -1.03
N GLY A 48 -18.89 -6.77 -0.92
CA GLY A 48 -19.54 -7.81 -1.71
C GLY A 48 -19.55 -7.51 -3.20
N THR A 49 -19.82 -6.26 -3.59
CA THR A 49 -19.77 -5.84 -4.99
C THR A 49 -18.34 -5.86 -5.54
N LEU A 50 -17.38 -5.37 -4.76
CA LEU A 50 -15.97 -5.43 -5.12
C LEU A 50 -15.50 -6.86 -5.34
N SER A 51 -15.82 -7.76 -4.43
CA SER A 51 -15.48 -9.19 -4.53
C SER A 51 -16.07 -9.82 -5.78
N ARG A 52 -17.32 -9.53 -6.10
CA ARG A 52 -17.99 -10.05 -7.29
C ARG A 52 -17.34 -9.58 -8.59
N LEU A 53 -16.97 -8.29 -8.68
CA LEU A 53 -16.28 -7.74 -9.83
C LEU A 53 -14.86 -8.34 -10.00
N VAL A 54 -14.13 -8.45 -8.92
CA VAL A 54 -12.79 -9.03 -8.92
C VAL A 54 -12.82 -10.51 -9.31
N THR A 55 -13.75 -11.27 -8.77
CA THR A 55 -13.96 -12.70 -9.11
C THR A 55 -14.35 -12.85 -10.60
N ALA A 56 -15.21 -11.98 -11.11
CA ALA A 56 -15.60 -11.98 -12.51
C ALA A 56 -14.41 -11.73 -13.46
N ALA A 57 -13.41 -11.00 -13.02
CA ALA A 57 -12.16 -10.78 -13.75
C ALA A 57 -11.15 -11.94 -13.63
N GLY A 58 -11.45 -12.97 -12.85
CA GLY A 58 -10.58 -14.12 -12.62
C GLY A 58 -9.58 -13.95 -11.49
N TYR A 59 -9.81 -12.99 -10.60
CA TYR A 59 -9.00 -12.76 -9.40
C TYR A 59 -9.81 -13.05 -8.14
N GLU A 60 -9.16 -13.06 -7.01
CA GLU A 60 -9.79 -13.28 -5.72
C GLU A 60 -9.43 -12.15 -4.76
N VAL A 61 -10.42 -11.68 -4.00
CA VAL A 61 -10.18 -10.71 -2.93
C VAL A 61 -9.80 -11.45 -1.65
N GLN A 62 -8.64 -11.14 -1.11
CA GLN A 62 -8.23 -11.58 0.20
C GLN A 62 -8.26 -10.39 1.16
N LEU A 63 -9.01 -10.52 2.23
CA LEU A 63 -9.13 -9.50 3.27
C LEU A 63 -8.59 -10.05 4.58
N SER A 64 -7.68 -9.32 5.17
CA SER A 64 -7.11 -9.67 6.47
C SER A 64 -7.38 -8.56 7.47
N VAL A 65 -7.78 -8.94 8.66
CA VAL A 65 -7.94 -8.04 9.79
C VAL A 65 -6.84 -8.36 10.79
N VAL A 66 -5.98 -7.38 11.03
CA VAL A 66 -4.86 -7.52 11.97
C VAL A 66 -5.01 -6.52 13.11
N PRO A 67 -4.56 -6.85 14.33
CA PRO A 67 -4.54 -5.89 15.42
C PRO A 67 -3.72 -4.66 15.01
N ARG A 68 -4.29 -3.49 15.27
CA ARG A 68 -3.56 -2.25 15.07
C ARG A 68 -2.46 -2.14 16.12
N PRO A 69 -1.18 -1.98 15.73
CA PRO A 69 -0.14 -1.76 16.72
C PRO A 69 -0.44 -0.49 17.50
N ALA A 70 -0.29 -0.55 18.83
CA ALA A 70 -0.42 0.63 19.67
C ALA A 70 0.60 1.68 19.19
N PRO A 71 0.22 2.97 19.07
CA PRO A 71 1.15 4.00 18.68
C PRO A 71 2.29 4.04 19.69
N ASP A 72 3.52 3.80 19.20
CA ASP A 72 4.71 3.97 20.01
C ASP A 72 4.91 5.46 20.29
N PRO A 73 4.91 5.91 21.55
CA PRO A 73 5.08 7.32 21.88
C PRO A 73 6.37 7.92 21.30
N VAL A 74 7.43 7.11 21.19
CA VAL A 74 8.72 7.53 20.62
C VAL A 74 8.59 7.76 19.12
N ILE A 75 7.91 6.87 18.40
CA ILE A 75 7.68 7.00 16.96
C ILE A 75 6.75 8.19 16.67
N GLU A 76 5.70 8.39 17.47
CA GLU A 76 4.79 9.52 17.31
C GLU A 76 5.49 10.86 17.59
N ALA A 77 6.35 10.93 18.59
CA ALA A 77 7.18 12.11 18.86
C ALA A 77 8.16 12.37 17.70
N TYR A 78 8.78 11.33 17.16
CA TYR A 78 9.69 11.40 16.03
C TYR A 78 8.98 11.90 14.76
N LYS A 79 7.76 11.44 14.49
CA LYS A 79 6.95 11.89 13.36
C LYS A 79 6.59 13.37 13.42
N ARG A 80 6.44 13.94 14.62
CA ARG A 80 6.18 15.37 14.80
C ARG A 80 7.38 16.23 14.46
N ASP A 81 8.58 15.73 14.74
CA ASP A 81 9.84 16.47 14.59
C ASP A 81 10.52 16.19 13.25
N VAL A 82 9.99 15.26 12.44
CA VAL A 82 10.55 14.98 11.12
C VAL A 82 10.29 16.15 10.18
N ASP A 83 11.37 16.75 9.75
CA ASP A 83 11.34 17.77 8.70
C ASP A 83 10.83 17.14 7.39
N THR A 84 9.75 17.70 6.85
CA THR A 84 9.17 17.27 5.58
C THR A 84 10.14 17.35 4.40
N SER A 85 11.21 18.14 4.51
CA SER A 85 12.26 18.21 3.50
C SER A 85 12.95 16.86 3.25
N LEU A 86 13.18 16.07 4.29
CA LEU A 86 13.75 14.71 4.16
C LEU A 86 12.82 13.76 3.41
N LEU A 87 11.53 13.90 3.61
CA LEU A 87 10.51 13.11 2.90
C LEU A 87 10.48 13.46 1.41
N ILE A 88 10.52 14.74 1.09
CA ILE A 88 10.59 15.25 -0.29
C ILE A 88 11.87 14.80 -0.97
N GLU A 89 13.00 14.88 -0.28
CA GLU A 89 14.28 14.40 -0.80
C GLU A 89 14.26 12.89 -1.11
N ASN A 90 13.69 12.07 -0.22
CA ASN A 90 13.53 10.65 -0.45
C ASN A 90 12.61 10.33 -1.63
N LEU A 91 11.54 11.10 -1.82
CA LEU A 91 10.63 10.93 -2.96
C LEU A 91 11.29 11.28 -4.30
N ARG A 92 12.29 12.18 -4.31
CA ARG A 92 13.06 12.55 -5.50
C ARG A 92 14.11 11.51 -5.89
N LYS A 93 14.49 10.61 -4.99
CA LYS A 93 15.46 9.56 -5.27
C LYS A 93 14.89 8.48 -6.18
N SER A 94 15.72 7.96 -7.08
CA SER A 94 15.37 6.79 -7.87
C SER A 94 15.19 5.54 -6.99
N PRO A 95 14.49 4.49 -7.45
CA PRO A 95 14.37 3.23 -6.70
C PRO A 95 15.73 2.64 -6.30
N ALA A 96 16.74 2.72 -7.19
CA ALA A 96 18.09 2.28 -6.89
C ALA A 96 18.75 3.10 -5.77
N GLN A 97 18.60 4.41 -5.79
CA GLN A 97 19.12 5.30 -4.75
C GLN A 97 18.43 5.06 -3.41
N ARG A 98 17.12 4.81 -3.39
CA ARG A 98 16.37 4.45 -2.17
C ARG A 98 16.89 3.14 -1.59
N MET A 99 17.16 2.15 -2.43
CA MET A 99 17.70 0.86 -2.00
C MET A 99 19.09 1.02 -1.40
N GLN A 100 19.97 1.80 -2.03
CA GLN A 100 21.30 2.12 -1.50
C GLN A 100 21.23 2.81 -0.13
N THR A 101 20.31 3.76 0.03
CA THR A 101 20.09 4.44 1.32
C THR A 101 19.62 3.46 2.39
N LEU A 102 18.70 2.56 2.07
CA LEU A 102 18.22 1.52 2.99
C LEU A 102 19.35 0.57 3.43
N VAL A 103 20.19 0.12 2.49
CA VAL A 103 21.34 -0.74 2.78
C VAL A 103 22.35 -0.02 3.68
N ALA A 104 22.64 1.24 3.40
CA ALA A 104 23.55 2.05 4.23
C ALA A 104 23.01 2.23 5.65
N MET A 105 21.72 2.53 5.80
CA MET A 105 21.06 2.66 7.10
C MET A 105 21.05 1.32 7.87
N ALA A 106 20.79 0.20 7.19
CA ALA A 106 20.82 -1.12 7.80
C ALA A 106 22.23 -1.50 8.31
N ARG A 107 23.26 -1.16 7.55
CA ARG A 107 24.66 -1.35 7.98
C ARG A 107 25.00 -0.51 9.21
N LEU A 108 24.63 0.76 9.19
CA LEU A 108 24.85 1.66 10.33
C LEU A 108 24.16 1.15 11.59
N ALA A 109 22.90 0.72 11.48
CA ALA A 109 22.15 0.16 12.58
C ALA A 109 22.79 -1.13 13.12
N ALA A 110 23.35 -1.98 12.25
CA ALA A 110 24.06 -3.19 12.65
C ALA A 110 25.36 -2.86 13.40
N GLU A 111 26.10 -1.87 12.93
CA GLU A 111 27.33 -1.40 13.61
C GLU A 111 27.03 -0.82 14.99
N MET A 112 25.98 -0.01 15.11
CA MET A 112 25.55 0.54 16.39
C MET A 112 25.14 -0.56 17.37
N ARG A 113 24.45 -1.59 16.92
CA ARG A 113 24.09 -2.74 17.76
C ARG A 113 25.32 -3.53 18.22
N ARG A 114 26.32 -3.71 17.35
CA ARG A 114 27.59 -4.35 17.72
C ARG A 114 28.33 -3.53 18.75
N ALA A 115 28.46 -2.24 18.57
CA ALA A 115 29.11 -1.33 19.50
C ALA A 115 28.47 -1.38 20.89
N ARG A 116 27.13 -1.39 20.93
CA ARG A 116 26.35 -1.52 22.17
C ARG A 116 26.62 -2.84 22.89
N ARG A 117 26.66 -3.96 22.17
CA ARG A 117 26.98 -5.29 22.74
C ARG A 117 28.38 -5.35 23.33
N VAL A 118 29.34 -4.74 22.66
CA VAL A 118 30.70 -4.65 23.16
C VAL A 118 30.78 -3.83 24.45
N ALA A 119 30.08 -2.68 24.48
CA ALA A 119 30.02 -1.84 25.68
C ALA A 119 29.37 -2.55 26.88
N GLU A 120 28.33 -3.36 26.62
CA GLU A 120 27.66 -4.16 27.67
C GLU A 120 28.53 -5.30 28.22
N ARG A 121 29.44 -5.86 27.40
CA ARG A 121 30.37 -6.91 27.82
C ARG A 121 31.58 -6.40 28.61
N THR A 122 31.91 -5.13 28.48
CA THR A 122 33.03 -4.50 29.17
C THR A 122 32.66 -3.88 30.51
N ARG A 123 31.42 -3.93 30.92
CA ARG A 123 30.95 -3.59 32.25
C ARG A 123 30.83 -4.82 33.14
#